data_ccb4863d707d711564b1c8691548fa89
#
_entry.id   ccb4863d707d711564b1c8691548fa89
#
_cell.length_a   1.000
_cell.length_b   1.000
_cell.length_c   1.000
_cell.angle_alpha   90.00
_cell.angle_beta   90.00
_cell.angle_gamma   90.00
#
_symmetry.space_group_name_H-M   'P 1'
#
loop_
_entity.id
_entity.type
_entity.pdbx_description
1 polymer ?
#
loop_
_entity_poly.entity_id
_entity_poly.type
_entity_poly.pdbx_seq_one_letter_code
_entity_poly.pdbx_strand_id
1 'polypeptide(L)'
;MNYKWNYQPPTLQEREAARALSREIGISPILCKLLQERGIHSAAEAKRFFRPQLNDLHDPFLMNDMDVAVERLNLAMGRKERILVYGDYDVDGTTAVALVFKFLQQFYSNIDYYIPDRYNEGYGVSKKGVDYAYSTGVKLVIVLDCGIKAVEEISYAKEKGIDFIICDHHVPDEVLPPAAAILNAKRPDSTYPYEHLSGCGVGFKFMQAFAQNNGIEFHQLTPLLDLVAVSIASDIVPIMGENRILAYHGLRQLNANPSIGLKAIIDVCGLAEKEITMSDIVFKIGPRINASGRIQNGKEAVDLLIEKDFASALKKSNRINSYNETRKDLDKNMTEEANKIVDNLSDLSERRSIVIFNEDWHKGVIGIVASRLTEIYYRPAVVLTRTENLATGSARSVSGFDVYKAIEHCRDLLENFGGHTYAAGLSMKVENVPEFTRRFEEYVTNHILPEQTNATIQIDAQLDFRDITPKFFFDLKKFNPFGPENHKPVFATLNVYDYGTSKVVGRDQEHIKLELVDKSRTTS
;
A
#
# COMPACT_ATOMS: atom_id res chain seq x y z
N MET A 1 21.70 -11.00 -10.55
CA MET A 1 20.52 -10.80 -11.43
C MET A 1 20.92 -9.91 -12.60
N ASN A 2 20.62 -10.29 -13.83
CA ASN A 2 20.90 -9.45 -15.01
C ASN A 2 19.61 -8.67 -15.33
N TYR A 3 19.67 -7.35 -15.27
CA TYR A 3 18.54 -6.49 -15.63
C TYR A 3 18.55 -6.21 -17.14
N LYS A 4 17.39 -6.33 -17.78
CA LYS A 4 17.18 -5.86 -19.15
C LYS A 4 16.79 -4.38 -19.09
N TRP A 5 17.54 -3.52 -19.75
CA TRP A 5 17.17 -2.12 -19.89
C TRP A 5 16.15 -1.97 -21.02
N ASN A 6 15.02 -1.37 -20.71
CA ASN A 6 13.98 -1.08 -21.69
C ASN A 6 13.87 0.44 -21.84
N TYR A 7 14.24 0.92 -23.00
CA TYR A 7 14.10 2.31 -23.39
C TYR A 7 13.40 2.42 -24.74
N GLN A 8 12.30 3.15 -24.77
CA GLN A 8 11.58 3.47 -25.99
C GLN A 8 11.78 4.96 -26.28
N PRO A 9 12.56 5.32 -27.33
CA PRO A 9 12.73 6.72 -27.69
C PRO A 9 11.39 7.31 -28.15
N PRO A 10 11.06 8.54 -27.73
CA PRO A 10 9.81 9.18 -28.10
C PRO A 10 9.71 9.37 -29.62
N THR A 11 8.54 9.17 -30.17
CA THR A 11 8.18 9.46 -31.55
C THR A 11 8.33 10.95 -31.88
N LEU A 12 8.30 11.29 -33.17
CA LEU A 12 8.35 12.70 -33.57
C LEU A 12 7.17 13.50 -33.01
N GLN A 13 5.98 12.92 -33.06
CA GLN A 13 4.74 13.55 -32.54
C GLN A 13 4.83 13.80 -31.03
N GLU A 14 5.28 12.83 -30.23
CA GLU A 14 5.48 12.99 -28.77
C GLU A 14 6.51 14.08 -28.45
N ARG A 15 7.60 14.16 -29.23
CA ARG A 15 8.63 15.21 -29.05
C ARG A 15 8.06 16.60 -29.34
N GLU A 16 7.26 16.74 -30.40
CA GLU A 16 6.64 18.00 -30.77
C GLU A 16 5.61 18.44 -29.72
N ALA A 17 4.77 17.53 -29.23
CA ALA A 17 3.81 17.77 -28.17
C ALA A 17 4.52 18.17 -26.86
N ALA A 18 5.59 17.47 -26.48
CA ALA A 18 6.38 17.83 -25.29
C ALA A 18 7.04 19.21 -25.42
N ARG A 19 7.53 19.56 -26.61
CA ARG A 19 8.08 20.93 -26.88
C ARG A 19 7.00 22.00 -26.85
N ALA A 20 5.79 21.71 -27.33
CA ALA A 20 4.66 22.64 -27.25
C ALA A 20 4.29 22.95 -25.80
N LEU A 21 4.06 21.90 -24.99
CA LEU A 21 3.77 22.03 -23.57
C LEU A 21 4.91 22.76 -22.81
N SER A 22 6.18 22.43 -23.16
CA SER A 22 7.38 23.09 -22.58
C SER A 22 7.37 24.60 -22.78
N ARG A 23 6.96 25.09 -23.94
CA ARG A 23 6.85 26.54 -24.24
C ARG A 23 5.76 27.20 -23.40
N GLU A 24 4.67 26.52 -23.13
CA GLU A 24 3.56 27.03 -22.33
C GLU A 24 3.87 27.13 -20.84
N ILE A 25 4.51 26.09 -20.28
CA ILE A 25 4.70 25.98 -18.82
C ILE A 25 6.14 26.29 -18.35
N GLY A 26 7.09 26.47 -19.29
CA GLY A 26 8.46 26.91 -18.99
C GLY A 26 9.36 25.87 -18.32
N ILE A 27 9.08 24.59 -18.50
CA ILE A 27 9.93 23.48 -17.98
C ILE A 27 10.54 22.69 -19.12
N SER A 28 11.57 21.86 -18.83
CA SER A 28 12.27 21.04 -19.82
C SER A 28 11.30 20.18 -20.64
N PRO A 29 11.48 20.05 -21.98
CA PRO A 29 10.70 19.13 -22.82
C PRO A 29 10.78 17.67 -22.32
N ILE A 30 11.88 17.24 -21.71
CA ILE A 30 12.03 15.93 -21.11
C ILE A 30 11.03 15.73 -19.97
N LEU A 31 10.88 16.72 -19.09
CA LEU A 31 9.90 16.68 -18.01
C LEU A 31 8.46 16.78 -18.54
N CYS A 32 8.24 17.48 -19.66
CA CYS A 32 6.93 17.51 -20.33
C CYS A 32 6.55 16.15 -20.91
N LYS A 33 7.51 15.39 -21.45
CA LYS A 33 7.29 13.99 -21.86
C LYS A 33 6.84 13.14 -20.66
N LEU A 34 7.51 13.27 -19.51
CA LEU A 34 7.11 12.56 -18.29
C LEU A 34 5.68 12.92 -17.82
N LEU A 35 5.23 14.17 -18.03
CA LEU A 35 3.84 14.55 -17.76
C LEU A 35 2.87 13.86 -18.72
N GLN A 36 3.21 13.81 -20.01
CA GLN A 36 2.37 13.17 -21.03
C GLN A 36 2.22 11.65 -20.79
N GLU A 37 3.27 10.98 -20.34
CA GLU A 37 3.24 9.57 -19.94
C GLU A 37 2.30 9.32 -18.73
N ARG A 38 1.99 10.38 -17.96
CA ARG A 38 1.04 10.38 -16.84
C ARG A 38 -0.35 10.89 -17.25
N GLY A 39 -0.62 11.00 -18.54
CA GLY A 39 -1.91 11.50 -19.06
C GLY A 39 -2.12 13.02 -18.90
N ILE A 40 -1.04 13.80 -18.70
CA ILE A 40 -1.10 15.26 -18.52
C ILE A 40 -0.63 15.94 -19.81
N HIS A 41 -1.56 16.49 -20.57
CA HIS A 41 -1.31 17.00 -21.92
C HIS A 41 -1.44 18.52 -22.07
N SER A 42 -1.99 19.22 -21.08
CA SER A 42 -2.24 20.67 -21.12
C SER A 42 -1.59 21.42 -19.96
N ALA A 43 -1.37 22.73 -20.14
CA ALA A 43 -0.87 23.60 -19.09
C ALA A 43 -1.81 23.66 -17.87
N ALA A 44 -3.11 23.57 -18.08
CA ALA A 44 -4.10 23.56 -16.99
C ALA A 44 -3.99 22.29 -16.14
N GLU A 45 -3.85 21.11 -16.77
CA GLU A 45 -3.63 19.83 -16.09
C GLU A 45 -2.29 19.82 -15.36
N ALA A 46 -1.21 20.29 -16.02
CA ALA A 46 0.11 20.42 -15.39
C ALA A 46 0.08 21.33 -14.15
N LYS A 47 -0.67 22.42 -14.19
CA LYS A 47 -0.86 23.31 -13.04
C LYS A 47 -1.55 22.59 -11.88
N ARG A 48 -2.63 21.85 -12.13
CA ARG A 48 -3.32 21.04 -11.11
C ARG A 48 -2.41 19.94 -10.55
N PHE A 49 -1.67 19.26 -11.42
CA PHE A 49 -0.72 18.23 -11.01
C PHE A 49 0.39 18.76 -10.10
N PHE A 50 1.00 19.92 -10.44
CA PHE A 50 2.08 20.51 -9.65
C PHE A 50 1.63 21.26 -8.40
N ARG A 51 0.37 21.68 -8.36
CA ARG A 51 -0.23 22.45 -7.26
C ARG A 51 -1.61 21.91 -6.91
N PRO A 52 -1.70 20.66 -6.40
CA PRO A 52 -2.98 20.07 -6.00
C PRO A 52 -3.68 20.96 -4.99
N GLN A 53 -5.00 21.14 -5.13
CA GLN A 53 -5.82 21.92 -4.20
C GLN A 53 -6.86 21.01 -3.54
N LEU A 54 -7.13 21.19 -2.24
CA LEU A 54 -8.17 20.43 -1.53
C LEU A 54 -9.57 20.68 -2.10
N ASN A 55 -9.79 21.82 -2.72
CA ASN A 55 -11.06 22.14 -3.38
C ASN A 55 -11.26 21.37 -4.71
N ASP A 56 -10.22 20.70 -5.22
CA ASP A 56 -10.30 19.84 -6.40
C ASP A 56 -10.71 18.39 -6.05
N LEU A 57 -10.92 18.08 -4.76
CA LEU A 57 -11.49 16.82 -4.33
C LEU A 57 -12.93 16.69 -4.85
N HIS A 58 -13.29 15.50 -5.32
CA HIS A 58 -14.66 15.24 -5.78
C HIS A 58 -15.67 15.37 -4.63
N ASP A 59 -16.89 15.72 -4.97
CA ASP A 59 -17.99 15.70 -4.01
C ASP A 59 -18.14 14.27 -3.46
N PRO A 60 -18.08 14.05 -2.14
CA PRO A 60 -18.21 12.72 -1.56
C PRO A 60 -19.58 12.08 -1.84
N PHE A 61 -20.63 12.87 -2.05
CA PHE A 61 -21.97 12.38 -2.37
C PHE A 61 -22.12 11.80 -3.78
N LEU A 62 -21.08 11.88 -4.62
CA LEU A 62 -21.02 11.13 -5.88
C LEU A 62 -20.77 9.63 -5.67
N MET A 63 -20.31 9.22 -4.48
CA MET A 63 -20.14 7.80 -4.15
C MET A 63 -21.49 7.18 -3.78
N ASN A 64 -21.80 6.03 -4.38
CA ASN A 64 -23.03 5.31 -4.13
C ASN A 64 -23.23 5.08 -2.62
N ASP A 65 -24.48 5.15 -2.16
CA ASP A 65 -24.92 4.97 -0.77
C ASP A 65 -24.34 5.98 0.25
N MET A 66 -23.64 7.04 -0.19
CA MET A 66 -23.04 8.00 0.73
C MET A 66 -24.08 8.78 1.54
N ASP A 67 -25.20 9.14 0.93
CA ASP A 67 -26.34 9.78 1.58
C ASP A 67 -26.97 8.85 2.62
N VAL A 68 -27.19 7.58 2.28
CA VAL A 68 -27.71 6.55 3.18
C VAL A 68 -26.76 6.32 4.35
N ALA A 69 -25.45 6.28 4.10
CA ALA A 69 -24.43 6.10 5.13
C ALA A 69 -24.45 7.26 6.14
N VAL A 70 -24.50 8.51 5.65
CA VAL A 70 -24.55 9.72 6.49
C VAL A 70 -25.86 9.76 7.29
N GLU A 71 -27.00 9.46 6.67
CA GLU A 71 -28.29 9.41 7.35
C GLU A 71 -28.30 8.35 8.45
N ARG A 72 -27.79 7.13 8.18
CA ARG A 72 -27.72 6.04 9.17
C ARG A 72 -26.81 6.40 10.34
N LEU A 73 -25.68 7.06 10.08
CA LEU A 73 -24.79 7.54 11.14
C LEU A 73 -25.46 8.60 12.00
N ASN A 74 -26.10 9.60 11.39
CA ASN A 74 -26.84 10.64 12.11
C ASN A 74 -27.98 10.04 12.96
N LEU A 75 -28.68 9.05 12.44
CA LEU A 75 -29.74 8.33 13.15
C LEU A 75 -29.17 7.60 14.38
N ALA A 76 -28.02 6.91 14.24
CA ALA A 76 -27.36 6.25 15.35
C ALA A 76 -26.99 7.22 16.46
N MET A 77 -26.38 8.36 16.09
CA MET A 77 -26.01 9.40 17.04
C MET A 77 -27.24 10.00 17.73
N GLY A 78 -28.30 10.30 16.99
CA GLY A 78 -29.56 10.84 17.52
C GLY A 78 -30.28 9.88 18.47
N ARG A 79 -30.21 8.57 18.20
CA ARG A 79 -30.76 7.51 19.08
C ARG A 79 -29.82 7.09 20.20
N LYS A 80 -28.63 7.66 20.29
CA LYS A 80 -27.58 7.29 21.24
C LYS A 80 -27.17 5.82 21.15
N GLU A 81 -27.22 5.24 19.94
CA GLU A 81 -26.79 3.86 19.67
C GLU A 81 -25.27 3.72 19.86
N ARG A 82 -24.81 2.58 20.39
CA ARG A 82 -23.38 2.31 20.47
C ARG A 82 -22.84 2.03 19.05
N ILE A 83 -21.79 2.75 18.66
CA ILE A 83 -21.12 2.66 17.38
C ILE A 83 -19.78 1.96 17.54
N LEU A 84 -19.44 1.04 16.65
CA LEU A 84 -18.15 0.37 16.60
C LEU A 84 -17.45 0.71 15.27
N VAL A 85 -16.25 1.27 15.33
CA VAL A 85 -15.36 1.45 14.17
C VAL A 85 -14.50 0.21 14.04
N TYR A 86 -14.69 -0.54 12.96
CA TYR A 86 -14.02 -1.81 12.71
C TYR A 86 -13.06 -1.66 11.52
N GLY A 87 -11.85 -2.18 11.56
CA GLY A 87 -10.95 -2.15 10.41
C GLY A 87 -9.96 -3.29 10.42
N ASP A 88 -9.22 -3.47 9.30
CA ASP A 88 -8.17 -4.48 9.24
C ASP A 88 -6.93 -4.10 10.08
N TYR A 89 -6.04 -5.06 10.26
CA TYR A 89 -4.86 -4.96 11.15
C TYR A 89 -3.62 -4.35 10.47
N ASP A 90 -3.65 -4.02 9.20
CA ASP A 90 -2.53 -3.40 8.49
C ASP A 90 -2.52 -1.86 8.62
N VAL A 91 -1.63 -1.19 7.87
CA VAL A 91 -1.51 0.27 7.98
C VAL A 91 -2.74 0.98 7.46
N ASP A 92 -3.33 0.52 6.34
CA ASP A 92 -4.51 1.16 5.78
C ASP A 92 -5.70 1.02 6.74
N GLY A 93 -6.02 -0.20 7.19
CA GLY A 93 -7.10 -0.44 8.14
C GLY A 93 -6.92 0.30 9.46
N THR A 94 -5.71 0.26 10.06
CA THR A 94 -5.46 0.91 11.35
C THR A 94 -5.48 2.44 11.26
N THR A 95 -4.98 3.05 10.17
CA THR A 95 -5.07 4.50 9.95
C THR A 95 -6.49 4.94 9.65
N ALA A 96 -7.26 4.14 8.90
CA ALA A 96 -8.68 4.38 8.63
C ALA A 96 -9.50 4.39 9.92
N VAL A 97 -9.31 3.38 10.77
CA VAL A 97 -9.96 3.32 12.10
C VAL A 97 -9.56 4.51 12.96
N ALA A 98 -8.27 4.83 13.04
CA ALA A 98 -7.80 5.97 13.80
C ALA A 98 -8.40 7.29 13.30
N LEU A 99 -8.50 7.48 12.00
CA LEU A 99 -9.08 8.67 11.37
C LEU A 99 -10.56 8.83 11.74
N VAL A 100 -11.37 7.81 11.45
CA VAL A 100 -12.83 7.85 11.66
C VAL A 100 -13.14 7.96 13.15
N PHE A 101 -12.47 7.19 14.00
CA PHE A 101 -12.65 7.24 15.44
C PHE A 101 -12.28 8.62 16.04
N LYS A 102 -11.10 9.17 15.68
CA LYS A 102 -10.67 10.51 16.17
C LYS A 102 -11.62 11.61 15.74
N PHE A 103 -12.15 11.54 14.52
CA PHE A 103 -13.07 12.54 14.02
C PHE A 103 -14.42 12.46 14.73
N LEU A 104 -15.05 11.28 14.76
CA LEU A 104 -16.37 11.11 15.38
C LEU A 104 -16.35 11.27 16.89
N GLN A 105 -15.27 10.89 17.58
CA GLN A 105 -15.15 11.04 19.04
C GLN A 105 -15.27 12.51 19.51
N GLN A 106 -15.04 13.48 18.62
CA GLN A 106 -15.22 14.91 18.94
C GLN A 106 -16.69 15.27 19.14
N PHE A 107 -17.61 14.54 18.50
CA PHE A 107 -19.04 14.82 18.47
C PHE A 107 -19.88 13.75 19.19
N TYR A 108 -19.31 12.55 19.37
CA TYR A 108 -20.04 11.41 19.90
C TYR A 108 -19.17 10.54 20.80
N SER A 109 -19.60 10.35 22.05
CA SER A 109 -18.83 9.62 23.06
C SER A 109 -19.14 8.12 23.14
N ASN A 110 -20.33 7.67 22.64
CA ASN A 110 -20.71 6.26 22.69
C ASN A 110 -20.18 5.49 21.46
N ILE A 111 -18.87 5.60 21.26
CA ILE A 111 -18.13 5.03 20.15
C ILE A 111 -16.91 4.26 20.66
N ASP A 112 -16.62 3.13 20.05
CA ASP A 112 -15.47 2.28 20.34
C ASP A 112 -14.86 1.78 19.03
N TYR A 113 -13.75 1.05 19.08
CA TYR A 113 -13.12 0.48 17.89
C TYR A 113 -12.68 -0.96 18.09
N TYR A 114 -12.55 -1.71 16.99
CA TYR A 114 -12.15 -3.10 16.96
C TYR A 114 -11.21 -3.39 15.81
N ILE A 115 -10.15 -4.13 16.10
CA ILE A 115 -9.22 -4.70 15.09
C ILE A 115 -9.19 -6.21 15.29
N PRO A 116 -9.49 -7.02 14.27
CA PRO A 116 -9.46 -8.47 14.36
C PRO A 116 -8.05 -8.99 14.62
N ASP A 117 -7.96 -10.08 15.34
CA ASP A 117 -6.69 -10.76 15.54
C ASP A 117 -6.29 -11.57 14.30
N ARG A 118 -5.15 -11.23 13.72
CA ARG A 118 -4.63 -11.85 12.48
C ARG A 118 -4.56 -13.38 12.54
N TYR A 119 -4.27 -13.94 13.71
CA TYR A 119 -4.03 -15.37 13.89
C TYR A 119 -5.30 -16.15 14.22
N ASN A 120 -6.16 -15.57 15.05
CA ASN A 120 -7.35 -16.21 15.58
C ASN A 120 -8.64 -15.89 14.80
N GLU A 121 -8.64 -14.82 14.00
CA GLU A 121 -9.81 -14.35 13.26
C GLU A 121 -9.58 -14.26 11.75
N GLY A 122 -8.35 -14.01 11.33
CA GLY A 122 -7.99 -13.84 9.93
C GLY A 122 -8.12 -12.40 9.46
N TYR A 123 -8.31 -12.23 8.15
CA TYR A 123 -8.47 -10.94 7.50
C TYR A 123 -9.95 -10.55 7.44
N GLY A 124 -10.23 -9.27 7.67
CA GLY A 124 -11.53 -8.66 7.45
C GLY A 124 -12.55 -8.90 8.56
N VAL A 125 -13.84 -8.83 8.23
CA VAL A 125 -14.92 -9.01 9.20
C VAL A 125 -15.00 -10.47 9.64
N SER A 126 -15.01 -10.70 10.96
CA SER A 126 -15.09 -12.03 11.54
C SER A 126 -16.40 -12.25 12.33
N LYS A 127 -16.85 -13.51 12.43
CA LYS A 127 -17.99 -13.88 13.30
C LYS A 127 -17.71 -13.52 14.76
N LYS A 128 -16.45 -13.66 15.23
CA LYS A 128 -16.04 -13.21 16.58
C LYS A 128 -16.21 -11.70 16.78
N GLY A 129 -15.83 -10.90 15.77
CA GLY A 129 -16.03 -9.45 15.79
C GLY A 129 -17.50 -9.06 15.83
N VAL A 130 -18.36 -9.78 15.10
CA VAL A 130 -19.83 -9.61 15.17
C VAL A 130 -20.36 -10.00 16.55
N ASP A 131 -19.91 -11.11 17.14
CA ASP A 131 -20.33 -11.53 18.49
C ASP A 131 -19.86 -10.55 19.56
N TYR A 132 -18.65 -9.98 19.42
CA TYR A 132 -18.18 -8.88 20.27
C TYR A 132 -19.11 -7.66 20.15
N ALA A 133 -19.45 -7.23 18.94
CA ALA A 133 -20.36 -6.10 18.72
C ALA A 133 -21.73 -6.37 19.36
N TYR A 134 -22.28 -7.56 19.19
CA TYR A 134 -23.55 -7.95 19.80
C TYR A 134 -23.51 -7.94 21.33
N SER A 135 -22.50 -8.60 21.92
CA SER A 135 -22.36 -8.73 23.37
C SER A 135 -22.14 -7.38 24.08
N THR A 136 -21.57 -6.41 23.36
CA THR A 136 -21.33 -5.05 23.88
C THR A 136 -22.44 -4.06 23.55
N GLY A 137 -23.54 -4.51 22.91
CA GLY A 137 -24.72 -3.69 22.63
C GLY A 137 -24.56 -2.71 21.47
N VAL A 138 -23.59 -2.95 20.57
CA VAL A 138 -23.40 -2.17 19.35
C VAL A 138 -24.63 -2.32 18.44
N LYS A 139 -25.03 -1.22 17.80
CA LYS A 139 -26.14 -1.17 16.83
C LYS A 139 -25.69 -0.77 15.44
N LEU A 140 -24.57 -0.08 15.33
CA LEU A 140 -23.96 0.31 14.06
C LEU A 140 -22.47 -0.02 14.08
N VAL A 141 -22.01 -0.73 13.05
CA VAL A 141 -20.59 -0.98 12.76
C VAL A 141 -20.19 -0.21 11.51
N ILE A 142 -19.15 0.60 11.61
CA ILE A 142 -18.48 1.24 10.46
C ILE A 142 -17.25 0.42 10.15
N VAL A 143 -17.28 -0.30 9.04
CA VAL A 143 -16.15 -1.15 8.60
C VAL A 143 -15.27 -0.38 7.63
N LEU A 144 -13.97 -0.45 7.82
CA LEU A 144 -12.97 0.29 7.07
C LEU A 144 -11.92 -0.66 6.49
N ASP A 145 -11.58 -0.47 5.22
CA ASP A 145 -10.55 -1.22 4.51
C ASP A 145 -10.80 -2.74 4.43
N CYS A 146 -12.02 -3.17 4.61
CA CYS A 146 -12.45 -4.56 4.46
C CYS A 146 -13.98 -4.63 4.43
N GLY A 147 -14.51 -5.84 4.25
CA GLY A 147 -15.94 -6.10 4.42
C GLY A 147 -16.72 -6.23 3.12
N ILE A 148 -16.21 -5.77 1.98
CA ILE A 148 -16.93 -5.85 0.69
C ILE A 148 -17.28 -7.28 0.26
N LYS A 149 -16.55 -8.27 0.77
CA LYS A 149 -16.76 -9.70 0.49
C LYS A 149 -17.36 -10.48 1.66
N ALA A 150 -17.65 -9.83 2.79
CA ALA A 150 -18.10 -10.47 4.03
C ALA A 150 -19.62 -10.71 4.04
N VAL A 151 -20.17 -11.40 3.02
CA VAL A 151 -21.61 -11.61 2.86
C VAL A 151 -22.20 -12.41 4.01
N GLU A 152 -21.54 -13.49 4.44
CA GLU A 152 -22.03 -14.36 5.53
C GLU A 152 -21.98 -13.64 6.89
N GLU A 153 -20.88 -12.96 7.19
CA GLU A 153 -20.66 -12.29 8.47
C GLU A 153 -21.64 -11.13 8.66
N ILE A 154 -21.91 -10.38 7.58
CA ILE A 154 -22.84 -9.25 7.63
C ILE A 154 -24.29 -9.74 7.65
N SER A 155 -24.60 -10.85 6.98
CA SER A 155 -25.91 -11.50 7.12
C SER A 155 -26.15 -11.93 8.56
N TYR A 156 -25.17 -12.58 9.18
CA TYR A 156 -25.21 -12.98 10.58
C TYR A 156 -25.37 -11.79 11.54
N ALA A 157 -24.70 -10.67 11.26
CA ALA A 157 -24.85 -9.45 12.05
C ALA A 157 -26.26 -8.85 11.92
N LYS A 158 -26.81 -8.88 10.71
CA LYS A 158 -28.18 -8.39 10.44
C LYS A 158 -29.24 -9.17 11.21
N GLU A 159 -29.10 -10.50 11.33
CA GLU A 159 -29.95 -11.34 12.15
C GLU A 159 -29.90 -10.96 13.64
N LYS A 160 -28.75 -10.42 14.10
CA LYS A 160 -28.55 -9.91 15.47
C LYS A 160 -29.02 -8.45 15.65
N GLY A 161 -29.55 -7.83 14.61
CA GLY A 161 -30.02 -6.44 14.65
C GLY A 161 -28.89 -5.42 14.75
N ILE A 162 -27.76 -5.69 14.06
CA ILE A 162 -26.61 -4.80 13.93
C ILE A 162 -26.49 -4.39 12.47
N ASP A 163 -26.52 -3.08 12.21
CA ASP A 163 -26.30 -2.52 10.88
C ASP A 163 -24.83 -2.29 10.60
N PHE A 164 -24.46 -2.39 9.32
CA PHE A 164 -23.10 -2.15 8.84
C PHE A 164 -23.09 -1.04 7.80
N ILE A 165 -22.10 -0.15 7.89
CA ILE A 165 -21.64 0.76 6.82
C ILE A 165 -20.26 0.28 6.41
N ILE A 166 -20.10 -0.10 5.15
CA ILE A 166 -18.83 -0.60 4.62
C ILE A 166 -18.13 0.54 3.87
N CYS A 167 -16.89 0.85 4.25
CA CYS A 167 -15.99 1.79 3.59
C CYS A 167 -14.76 0.99 3.10
N ASP A 168 -14.84 0.46 1.90
CA ASP A 168 -13.83 -0.47 1.37
C ASP A 168 -13.40 -0.04 -0.04
N HIS A 169 -12.22 -0.45 -0.46
CA HIS A 169 -11.65 -0.15 -1.77
C HIS A 169 -11.25 -1.42 -2.56
N HIS A 170 -11.46 -2.59 -2.00
CA HIS A 170 -11.22 -3.86 -2.67
C HIS A 170 -12.25 -4.11 -3.77
N VAL A 171 -11.86 -4.91 -4.76
CA VAL A 171 -12.78 -5.31 -5.84
C VAL A 171 -13.89 -6.19 -5.25
N PRO A 172 -15.16 -5.82 -5.44
CA PRO A 172 -16.28 -6.61 -4.96
C PRO A 172 -16.43 -7.93 -5.73
N ASP A 173 -17.06 -8.91 -5.09
CA ASP A 173 -17.56 -10.11 -5.77
C ASP A 173 -18.93 -9.83 -6.41
N GLU A 174 -19.50 -10.82 -7.13
CA GLU A 174 -20.80 -10.69 -7.79
C GLU A 174 -21.94 -10.36 -6.82
N VAL A 175 -21.84 -10.86 -5.58
CA VAL A 175 -22.86 -10.65 -4.54
C VAL A 175 -22.28 -9.70 -3.49
N LEU A 176 -22.96 -8.58 -3.31
CA LEU A 176 -22.62 -7.61 -2.27
C LEU A 176 -23.21 -8.03 -0.91
N PRO A 177 -22.52 -7.75 0.21
CA PRO A 177 -23.04 -8.01 1.55
C PRO A 177 -24.29 -7.17 1.85
N PRO A 178 -25.26 -7.69 2.66
CA PRO A 178 -26.51 -7.01 2.96
C PRO A 178 -26.35 -5.91 4.03
N ALA A 179 -25.39 -5.00 3.81
CA ALA A 179 -25.11 -3.85 4.66
C ALA A 179 -26.16 -2.74 4.47
N ALA A 180 -26.23 -1.81 5.43
CA ALA A 180 -27.08 -0.62 5.32
C ALA A 180 -26.58 0.34 4.23
N ALA A 181 -25.25 0.45 4.07
CA ALA A 181 -24.62 1.24 3.02
C ALA A 181 -23.25 0.64 2.64
N ILE A 182 -22.86 0.76 1.37
CA ILE A 182 -21.56 0.27 0.86
C ILE A 182 -20.87 1.36 0.07
N LEU A 183 -19.87 1.97 0.68
CA LEU A 183 -19.03 3.01 0.09
C LEU A 183 -17.80 2.35 -0.55
N ASN A 184 -17.85 2.16 -1.86
CA ASN A 184 -16.75 1.57 -2.63
C ASN A 184 -16.82 2.04 -4.08
N ALA A 185 -15.78 2.74 -4.52
CA ALA A 185 -15.71 3.31 -5.86
C ALA A 185 -15.49 2.26 -6.98
N LYS A 186 -15.14 1.01 -6.63
CA LYS A 186 -14.96 -0.11 -7.58
C LYS A 186 -16.20 -0.97 -7.75
N ARG A 187 -17.33 -0.60 -7.16
CA ARG A 187 -18.61 -1.27 -7.42
C ARG A 187 -18.97 -1.17 -8.91
N PRO A 188 -19.56 -2.20 -9.51
CA PRO A 188 -19.96 -2.16 -10.94
C PRO A 188 -20.95 -1.04 -11.28
N ASP A 189 -21.75 -0.60 -10.31
CA ASP A 189 -22.72 0.48 -10.43
C ASP A 189 -22.18 1.85 -9.99
N SER A 190 -20.87 1.95 -9.66
CA SER A 190 -20.26 3.18 -9.19
C SER A 190 -20.11 4.22 -10.30
N THR A 191 -20.47 5.46 -9.99
CA THR A 191 -20.24 6.63 -10.84
C THR A 191 -19.21 7.59 -10.24
N TYR A 192 -18.54 7.17 -9.17
CA TYR A 192 -17.52 7.99 -8.52
C TYR A 192 -16.33 8.20 -9.46
N PRO A 193 -15.85 9.44 -9.66
CA PRO A 193 -14.87 9.74 -10.71
C PRO A 193 -13.47 9.16 -10.48
N TYR A 194 -13.17 8.63 -9.29
CA TYR A 194 -11.86 8.10 -8.95
C TYR A 194 -11.95 6.80 -8.15
N GLU A 195 -11.58 5.68 -8.76
CA GLU A 195 -11.75 4.34 -8.20
C GLU A 195 -10.60 3.85 -7.28
N HIS A 196 -9.49 4.59 -7.22
CA HIS A 196 -8.25 4.11 -6.59
C HIS A 196 -7.99 4.69 -5.19
N LEU A 197 -9.02 5.18 -4.50
CA LEU A 197 -8.86 5.59 -3.10
C LEU A 197 -8.33 4.41 -2.26
N SER A 198 -7.51 4.68 -1.24
CA SER A 198 -7.18 3.70 -0.18
C SER A 198 -8.38 3.51 0.76
N GLY A 199 -8.39 2.46 1.58
CA GLY A 199 -9.45 2.25 2.57
C GLY A 199 -9.60 3.43 3.53
N CYS A 200 -8.48 4.01 4.01
CA CYS A 200 -8.49 5.25 4.79
C CYS A 200 -8.99 6.45 3.96
N GLY A 201 -8.69 6.50 2.66
CA GLY A 201 -9.22 7.50 1.73
C GLY A 201 -10.75 7.43 1.62
N VAL A 202 -11.34 6.23 1.53
CA VAL A 202 -12.80 6.05 1.55
C VAL A 202 -13.38 6.50 2.90
N GLY A 203 -12.75 6.10 4.00
CA GLY A 203 -13.14 6.58 5.34
C GLY A 203 -13.08 8.10 5.47
N PHE A 204 -12.05 8.75 4.89
CA PHE A 204 -11.95 10.21 4.84
C PHE A 204 -13.10 10.83 4.05
N LYS A 205 -13.47 10.27 2.88
CA LYS A 205 -14.60 10.74 2.08
C LYS A 205 -15.93 10.61 2.85
N PHE A 206 -16.11 9.55 3.61
CA PHE A 206 -17.28 9.39 4.48
C PHE A 206 -17.32 10.49 5.57
N MET A 207 -16.20 10.76 6.21
CA MET A 207 -16.13 11.86 7.20
C MET A 207 -16.31 13.24 6.56
N GLN A 208 -15.84 13.42 5.31
CA GLN A 208 -16.10 14.64 4.54
C GLN A 208 -17.59 14.82 4.27
N ALA A 209 -18.31 13.78 3.83
CA ALA A 209 -19.76 13.83 3.61
C ALA A 209 -20.52 14.11 4.91
N PHE A 210 -20.15 13.43 5.99
CA PHE A 210 -20.73 13.66 7.31
C PHE A 210 -20.52 15.11 7.76
N ALA A 211 -19.33 15.67 7.60
CA ALA A 211 -19.02 17.05 7.94
C ALA A 211 -19.86 18.04 7.13
N GLN A 212 -19.94 17.87 5.81
CA GLN A 212 -20.77 18.70 4.92
C GLN A 212 -22.24 18.67 5.33
N ASN A 213 -22.80 17.50 5.59
CA ASN A 213 -24.20 17.33 5.98
C ASN A 213 -24.54 18.01 7.33
N ASN A 214 -23.57 18.01 8.25
CA ASN A 214 -23.77 18.53 9.61
C ASN A 214 -23.21 19.95 9.83
N GLY A 215 -22.81 20.66 8.75
CA GLY A 215 -22.30 22.03 8.83
C GLY A 215 -20.96 22.14 9.57
N ILE A 216 -20.15 21.06 9.57
CA ILE A 216 -18.81 21.04 10.16
C ILE A 216 -17.80 21.51 9.10
N GLU A 217 -17.02 22.52 9.46
CA GLU A 217 -16.04 23.11 8.55
C GLU A 217 -14.95 22.12 8.13
N PHE A 218 -14.60 22.11 6.84
CA PHE A 218 -13.60 21.19 6.27
C PHE A 218 -12.23 21.26 6.96
N HIS A 219 -11.87 22.43 7.51
CA HIS A 219 -10.60 22.59 8.23
C HIS A 219 -10.44 21.66 9.44
N GLN A 220 -11.55 21.11 10.01
CA GLN A 220 -11.49 20.13 11.08
C GLN A 220 -11.04 18.73 10.62
N LEU A 221 -11.11 18.46 9.31
CA LEU A 221 -10.61 17.23 8.71
C LEU A 221 -9.13 17.33 8.31
N THR A 222 -8.61 18.54 8.04
CA THR A 222 -7.26 18.72 7.54
C THR A 222 -6.15 18.15 8.44
N PRO A 223 -6.25 18.17 9.79
CA PRO A 223 -5.25 17.53 10.65
C PRO A 223 -5.15 16.02 10.47
N LEU A 224 -6.19 15.36 9.93
CA LEU A 224 -6.26 13.91 9.73
C LEU A 224 -5.65 13.46 8.39
N LEU A 225 -5.27 14.41 7.52
CA LEU A 225 -4.65 14.11 6.23
C LEU A 225 -3.28 13.42 6.37
N ASP A 226 -2.59 13.57 7.49
CA ASP A 226 -1.36 12.85 7.78
C ASP A 226 -1.59 11.32 7.84
N LEU A 227 -2.70 10.86 8.43
CA LEU A 227 -3.10 9.46 8.45
C LEU A 227 -3.43 8.96 7.04
N VAL A 228 -4.13 9.78 6.24
CA VAL A 228 -4.46 9.43 4.84
C VAL A 228 -3.19 9.29 4.00
N ALA A 229 -2.19 10.17 4.16
CA ALA A 229 -0.92 10.05 3.44
C ALA A 229 -0.15 8.79 3.84
N VAL A 230 -0.17 8.42 5.13
CA VAL A 230 0.46 7.18 5.62
C VAL A 230 -0.24 5.95 5.04
N SER A 231 -1.57 5.94 4.98
CA SER A 231 -2.36 4.91 4.32
C SER A 231 -1.99 4.77 2.83
N ILE A 232 -2.16 5.84 2.04
CA ILE A 232 -1.90 5.86 0.58
C ILE A 232 -0.50 5.32 0.26
N ALA A 233 0.52 5.72 1.03
CA ALA A 233 1.88 5.27 0.84
C ALA A 233 2.06 3.78 1.15
N SER A 234 1.41 3.29 2.20
CA SER A 234 1.62 1.93 2.73
C SER A 234 0.82 0.87 1.97
N ASP A 235 -0.36 1.23 1.47
CA ASP A 235 -1.21 0.37 0.65
C ASP A 235 -0.81 0.37 -0.84
N ILE A 236 0.18 1.23 -1.21
CA ILE A 236 0.77 1.26 -2.56
C ILE A 236 -0.28 1.56 -3.65
N VAL A 237 -1.30 2.34 -3.33
CA VAL A 237 -2.32 2.79 -4.30
C VAL A 237 -1.77 3.89 -5.24
N PRO A 238 -2.35 4.07 -6.45
CA PRO A 238 -1.93 5.11 -7.41
C PRO A 238 -1.83 6.51 -6.81
N ILE A 239 -0.71 7.21 -7.05
CA ILE A 239 -0.47 8.60 -6.62
C ILE A 239 -0.90 9.58 -7.72
N MET A 240 -2.10 9.41 -8.21
CA MET A 240 -2.76 10.25 -9.20
C MET A 240 -4.15 10.68 -8.70
N GLY A 241 -4.85 11.54 -9.42
CA GLY A 241 -6.20 11.97 -9.06
C GLY A 241 -6.33 12.45 -7.61
N GLU A 242 -7.37 11.99 -6.90
CA GLU A 242 -7.61 12.38 -5.50
C GLU A 242 -6.51 11.92 -4.55
N ASN A 243 -5.94 10.72 -4.75
CA ASN A 243 -4.83 10.25 -3.91
C ASN A 243 -3.63 11.20 -3.98
N ARG A 244 -3.36 11.82 -5.14
CA ARG A 244 -2.30 12.82 -5.24
C ARG A 244 -2.61 14.07 -4.41
N ILE A 245 -3.85 14.54 -4.45
CA ILE A 245 -4.29 15.70 -3.65
C ILE A 245 -4.14 15.39 -2.16
N LEU A 246 -4.70 14.25 -1.73
CA LEU A 246 -4.67 13.81 -0.34
C LEU A 246 -3.23 13.56 0.15
N ALA A 247 -2.41 12.87 -0.63
CA ALA A 247 -1.01 12.59 -0.30
C ALA A 247 -0.15 13.86 -0.25
N TYR A 248 -0.35 14.81 -1.18
CA TYR A 248 0.37 16.07 -1.20
C TYR A 248 0.10 16.91 0.06
N HIS A 249 -1.16 17.08 0.42
CA HIS A 249 -1.55 17.83 1.62
C HIS A 249 -1.25 17.05 2.90
N GLY A 250 -1.44 15.73 2.90
CA GLY A 250 -1.14 14.87 4.04
C GLY A 250 0.36 14.82 4.35
N LEU A 251 1.25 14.75 3.35
CA LEU A 251 2.70 14.87 3.57
C LEU A 251 3.09 16.23 4.14
N ARG A 252 2.46 17.31 3.69
CA ARG A 252 2.70 18.64 4.27
C ARG A 252 2.24 18.71 5.71
N GLN A 253 1.08 18.14 6.03
CA GLN A 253 0.58 18.04 7.41
C GLN A 253 1.54 17.20 8.27
N LEU A 254 1.99 16.04 7.76
CA LEU A 254 2.93 15.15 8.43
C LEU A 254 4.27 15.84 8.73
N ASN A 255 4.76 16.69 7.84
CA ASN A 255 6.02 17.42 8.00
C ASN A 255 5.87 18.68 8.88
N ALA A 256 4.71 19.35 8.86
CA ALA A 256 4.51 20.61 9.57
C ALA A 256 4.00 20.41 11.00
N ASN A 257 2.99 19.54 11.17
CA ASN A 257 2.31 19.33 12.45
C ASN A 257 1.66 17.94 12.49
N PRO A 258 2.47 16.86 12.58
CA PRO A 258 1.97 15.50 12.62
C PRO A 258 1.10 15.26 13.87
N SER A 259 0.11 14.38 13.76
CA SER A 259 -0.64 13.88 14.91
C SER A 259 0.31 13.23 15.92
N ILE A 260 -0.04 13.29 17.20
CA ILE A 260 0.84 12.90 18.32
C ILE A 260 1.40 11.48 18.15
N GLY A 261 0.56 10.52 17.74
CA GLY A 261 0.99 9.15 17.50
C GLY A 261 2.01 9.04 16.35
N LEU A 262 1.76 9.73 15.23
CA LEU A 262 2.69 9.77 14.11
C LEU A 262 3.98 10.52 14.47
N LYS A 263 3.90 11.61 15.23
CA LYS A 263 5.08 12.32 15.75
C LYS A 263 5.98 11.39 16.55
N ALA A 264 5.42 10.57 17.42
CA ALA A 264 6.18 9.62 18.22
C ALA A 264 6.85 8.53 17.36
N ILE A 265 6.19 8.04 16.30
CA ILE A 265 6.82 7.10 15.35
C ILE A 265 7.94 7.77 14.56
N ILE A 266 7.74 9.02 14.12
CA ILE A 266 8.74 9.81 13.39
C ILE A 266 10.03 9.97 14.22
N ASP A 267 9.89 10.29 15.51
CA ASP A 267 11.03 10.39 16.43
C ASP A 267 11.78 9.07 16.55
N VAL A 268 11.06 7.98 16.78
CA VAL A 268 11.65 6.63 16.89
C VAL A 268 12.29 6.16 15.57
N CYS A 269 11.82 6.67 14.44
CA CYS A 269 12.42 6.42 13.11
C CYS A 269 13.71 7.23 12.86
N GLY A 270 14.05 8.22 13.71
CA GLY A 270 15.13 9.16 13.48
C GLY A 270 14.87 10.11 12.30
N LEU A 271 13.60 10.51 12.11
CA LEU A 271 13.15 11.36 11.00
C LEU A 271 12.77 12.78 11.44
N ALA A 272 12.84 13.10 12.73
CA ALA A 272 12.36 14.38 13.29
C ALA A 272 12.99 15.62 12.63
N GLU A 273 14.27 15.53 12.23
CA GLU A 273 15.04 16.64 11.64
C GLU A 273 15.14 16.57 10.10
N LYS A 274 14.26 15.77 9.45
CA LYS A 274 14.31 15.54 8.00
C LYS A 274 12.94 15.76 7.38
N GLU A 275 12.93 16.25 6.13
CA GLU A 275 11.73 16.25 5.31
C GLU A 275 11.32 14.79 5.01
N ILE A 276 10.16 14.40 5.51
CA ILE A 276 9.58 13.06 5.33
C ILE A 276 9.02 12.95 3.92
N THR A 277 9.38 11.86 3.24
CA THR A 277 8.91 11.52 1.90
C THR A 277 7.99 10.30 1.92
N MET A 278 7.29 10.02 0.80
CA MET A 278 6.53 8.76 0.64
C MET A 278 7.42 7.53 0.88
N SER A 279 8.66 7.55 0.40
CA SER A 279 9.63 6.46 0.65
C SER A 279 9.92 6.26 2.14
N ASP A 280 10.01 7.33 2.93
CA ASP A 280 10.20 7.19 4.38
C ASP A 280 8.97 6.57 5.05
N ILE A 281 7.76 6.88 4.57
CA ILE A 281 6.54 6.22 5.05
C ILE A 281 6.58 4.73 4.72
N VAL A 282 6.81 4.37 3.45
CA VAL A 282 6.82 2.97 2.97
C VAL A 282 7.88 2.12 3.68
N PHE A 283 9.08 2.66 3.88
CA PHE A 283 10.23 1.85 4.36
C PHE A 283 10.56 2.02 5.84
N LYS A 284 10.00 3.03 6.52
CA LYS A 284 10.32 3.30 7.93
C LYS A 284 9.07 3.37 8.83
N ILE A 285 8.07 4.18 8.48
CA ILE A 285 6.88 4.39 9.31
C ILE A 285 5.92 3.20 9.18
N GLY A 286 5.48 2.89 7.97
CA GLY A 286 4.54 1.80 7.68
C GLY A 286 4.96 0.43 8.22
N PRO A 287 6.22 -0.02 8.03
CA PRO A 287 6.70 -1.29 8.57
C PRO A 287 6.61 -1.41 10.10
N ARG A 288 6.71 -0.30 10.85
CA ARG A 288 6.53 -0.30 12.30
C ARG A 288 5.07 -0.48 12.67
N ILE A 289 4.18 0.26 12.04
CA ILE A 289 2.72 0.12 12.25
C ILE A 289 2.31 -1.32 11.94
N ASN A 290 2.71 -1.85 10.78
CA ASN A 290 2.44 -3.23 10.36
C ASN A 290 3.03 -4.29 11.30
N ALA A 291 4.14 -3.99 11.99
CA ALA A 291 4.77 -4.95 12.89
C ALA A 291 3.88 -5.30 14.08
N SER A 292 3.01 -4.38 14.54
CA SER A 292 2.05 -4.67 15.61
C SER A 292 1.11 -5.80 15.23
N GLY A 293 0.47 -5.75 14.04
CA GLY A 293 -0.43 -6.80 13.55
C GLY A 293 0.28 -8.08 13.08
N ARG A 294 1.62 -8.06 12.90
CA ARG A 294 2.40 -9.24 12.51
C ARG A 294 2.97 -10.01 13.69
N ILE A 295 3.33 -9.33 14.77
CA ILE A 295 4.02 -9.91 15.92
C ILE A 295 3.08 -10.02 17.13
N GLN A 296 2.13 -9.09 17.26
CA GLN A 296 1.19 -9.02 18.38
C GLN A 296 -0.25 -8.78 17.88
N ASN A 297 -0.81 -7.60 18.15
CA ASN A 297 -2.17 -7.24 17.80
C ASN A 297 -2.21 -5.86 17.14
N GLY A 298 -2.91 -5.74 16.02
CA GLY A 298 -3.09 -4.48 15.27
C GLY A 298 -3.76 -3.36 16.10
N LYS A 299 -4.49 -3.70 17.15
CA LYS A 299 -5.08 -2.72 18.08
C LYS A 299 -4.04 -1.77 18.66
N GLU A 300 -2.82 -2.24 18.95
CA GLU A 300 -1.75 -1.39 19.49
C GLU A 300 -1.34 -0.25 18.54
N ALA A 301 -1.45 -0.47 17.23
CA ALA A 301 -1.22 0.59 16.26
C ALA A 301 -2.31 1.66 16.36
N VAL A 302 -3.59 1.29 16.46
CA VAL A 302 -4.68 2.26 16.65
C VAL A 302 -4.52 2.99 17.97
N ASP A 303 -4.22 2.27 19.07
CA ASP A 303 -3.98 2.86 20.40
C ASP A 303 -2.87 3.93 20.40
N LEU A 304 -1.85 3.76 19.54
CA LEU A 304 -0.82 4.76 19.33
C LEU A 304 -1.32 5.93 18.48
N LEU A 305 -1.99 5.65 17.35
CA LEU A 305 -2.41 6.68 16.39
C LEU A 305 -3.48 7.64 16.95
N ILE A 306 -4.30 7.17 17.92
CA ILE A 306 -5.33 7.99 18.58
C ILE A 306 -4.84 8.68 19.86
N GLU A 307 -3.59 8.43 20.29
CA GLU A 307 -3.06 8.95 21.55
C GLU A 307 -2.98 10.49 21.54
N LYS A 308 -3.26 11.08 22.69
CA LYS A 308 -3.31 12.55 22.88
C LYS A 308 -2.15 13.08 23.72
N ASP A 309 -1.47 12.20 24.48
CA ASP A 309 -0.28 12.54 25.27
C ASP A 309 0.99 12.04 24.59
N PHE A 310 1.97 12.93 24.39
CA PHE A 310 3.20 12.58 23.67
C PHE A 310 4.08 11.59 24.42
N ALA A 311 4.17 11.67 25.74
CA ALA A 311 4.97 10.75 26.54
C ALA A 311 4.41 9.32 26.48
N SER A 312 3.08 9.19 26.55
CA SER A 312 2.37 7.92 26.34
C SER A 312 2.57 7.39 24.91
N ALA A 313 2.44 8.25 23.90
CA ALA A 313 2.65 7.90 22.51
C ALA A 313 4.09 7.41 22.26
N LEU A 314 5.10 8.07 22.83
CA LEU A 314 6.49 7.67 22.70
C LEU A 314 6.74 6.29 23.32
N LYS A 315 6.15 5.99 24.47
CA LYS A 315 6.24 4.66 25.09
C LYS A 315 5.62 3.58 24.21
N LYS A 316 4.44 3.83 23.63
CA LYS A 316 3.76 2.91 22.71
C LYS A 316 4.59 2.73 21.41
N SER A 317 5.12 3.83 20.86
CA SER A 317 5.95 3.81 19.66
C SER A 317 7.25 3.01 19.86
N ASN A 318 7.93 3.13 21.00
CA ASN A 318 9.09 2.32 21.32
C ASN A 318 8.74 0.82 21.39
N ARG A 319 7.58 0.46 21.94
CA ARG A 319 7.09 -0.93 21.98
C ARG A 319 6.84 -1.46 20.57
N ILE A 320 6.15 -0.70 19.73
CA ILE A 320 5.92 -1.06 18.32
C ILE A 320 7.26 -1.17 17.56
N ASN A 321 8.24 -0.31 17.86
CA ASN A 321 9.57 -0.44 17.27
C ASN A 321 10.26 -1.75 17.69
N SER A 322 10.12 -2.20 18.93
CA SER A 322 10.67 -3.51 19.33
C SER A 322 10.06 -4.68 18.55
N TYR A 323 8.76 -4.62 18.24
CA TYR A 323 8.12 -5.61 17.36
C TYR A 323 8.69 -5.56 15.94
N ASN A 324 8.96 -4.36 15.42
CA ASN A 324 9.58 -4.22 14.11
C ASN A 324 11.02 -4.74 14.07
N GLU A 325 11.81 -4.58 15.14
CA GLU A 325 13.14 -5.19 15.22
C GLU A 325 13.03 -6.73 15.26
N THR A 326 12.15 -7.28 16.11
CA THR A 326 11.88 -8.74 16.13
C THR A 326 11.46 -9.25 14.74
N ARG A 327 10.57 -8.52 14.05
CA ARG A 327 10.16 -8.87 12.68
C ARG A 327 11.33 -8.87 11.71
N LYS A 328 12.25 -7.87 11.80
CA LYS A 328 13.45 -7.81 10.96
C LYS A 328 14.41 -8.97 11.20
N ASP A 329 14.60 -9.36 12.45
CA ASP A 329 15.46 -10.49 12.80
C ASP A 329 14.87 -11.81 12.28
N LEU A 330 13.56 -11.99 12.42
CA LEU A 330 12.86 -13.14 11.83
C LEU A 330 12.96 -13.13 10.29
N ASP A 331 12.71 -11.99 9.64
CA ASP A 331 12.83 -11.82 8.17
C ASP A 331 14.24 -12.21 7.69
N LYS A 332 15.27 -11.69 8.35
CA LYS A 332 16.66 -11.98 8.00
C LYS A 332 16.98 -13.48 8.14
N ASN A 333 16.72 -14.04 9.31
CA ASN A 333 17.05 -15.45 9.59
C ASN A 333 16.29 -16.39 8.66
N MET A 334 14.97 -16.20 8.53
CA MET A 334 14.14 -17.01 7.64
C MET A 334 14.55 -16.85 6.16
N THR A 335 14.92 -15.66 5.71
CA THR A 335 15.41 -15.44 4.34
C THR A 335 16.74 -16.13 4.10
N GLU A 336 17.68 -16.12 5.06
CA GLU A 336 18.95 -16.84 4.95
C GLU A 336 18.74 -18.37 4.88
N GLU A 337 17.83 -18.90 5.69
CA GLU A 337 17.45 -20.32 5.63
C GLU A 337 16.75 -20.66 4.31
N ALA A 338 15.80 -19.82 3.88
CA ALA A 338 15.10 -20.01 2.63
C ALA A 338 16.05 -20.04 1.42
N ASN A 339 17.02 -19.11 1.36
CA ASN A 339 18.05 -19.11 0.32
C ASN A 339 18.86 -20.41 0.32
N LYS A 340 19.28 -20.90 1.49
CA LYS A 340 20.00 -22.20 1.59
C LYS A 340 19.16 -23.36 1.06
N ILE A 341 17.86 -23.38 1.36
CA ILE A 341 16.94 -24.41 0.83
C ILE A 341 16.88 -24.33 -0.69
N VAL A 342 16.66 -23.12 -1.25
CA VAL A 342 16.53 -22.91 -2.69
C VAL A 342 17.85 -23.22 -3.42
N ASP A 343 18.99 -22.75 -2.92
CA ASP A 343 20.31 -22.96 -3.53
C ASP A 343 20.73 -24.45 -3.56
N ASN A 344 20.18 -25.27 -2.65
CA ASN A 344 20.41 -26.71 -2.60
C ASN A 344 19.45 -27.52 -3.50
N LEU A 345 18.50 -26.90 -4.20
CA LEU A 345 17.65 -27.58 -5.17
C LEU A 345 18.46 -28.00 -6.39
N SER A 346 18.55 -29.30 -6.65
CA SER A 346 19.34 -29.85 -7.76
C SER A 346 18.88 -29.41 -9.16
N ASP A 347 17.60 -29.03 -9.26
CA ASP A 347 16.92 -28.64 -10.49
C ASP A 347 16.60 -27.13 -10.57
N LEU A 348 17.22 -26.31 -9.71
CA LEU A 348 16.94 -24.86 -9.64
C LEU A 348 17.05 -24.15 -10.99
N SER A 349 18.03 -24.54 -11.84
CA SER A 349 18.22 -23.94 -13.15
C SER A 349 17.04 -24.17 -14.13
N GLU A 350 16.31 -25.26 -13.95
CA GLU A 350 15.18 -25.67 -14.79
C GLU A 350 13.85 -25.13 -14.30
N ARG A 351 13.71 -24.90 -12.98
CA ARG A 351 12.48 -24.41 -12.37
C ARG A 351 12.11 -23.01 -12.79
N ARG A 352 10.82 -22.76 -12.89
CA ARG A 352 10.21 -21.45 -13.16
C ARG A 352 9.52 -20.85 -11.93
N SER A 353 9.37 -21.61 -10.86
CA SER A 353 8.79 -21.17 -9.58
C SER A 353 9.62 -21.67 -8.40
N ILE A 354 9.31 -21.12 -7.22
CA ILE A 354 9.89 -21.54 -5.95
C ILE A 354 8.73 -21.87 -5.01
N VAL A 355 8.69 -23.09 -4.51
CA VAL A 355 7.78 -23.50 -3.43
C VAL A 355 8.62 -24.15 -2.34
N ILE A 356 8.59 -23.57 -1.15
CA ILE A 356 9.34 -24.08 0.00
C ILE A 356 8.45 -24.14 1.25
N PHE A 357 8.70 -25.15 2.09
CA PHE A 357 8.00 -25.39 3.34
C PHE A 357 8.99 -25.58 4.47
N ASN A 358 8.73 -24.90 5.59
CA ASN A 358 9.42 -25.14 6.85
C ASN A 358 8.41 -24.93 8.00
N GLU A 359 8.25 -25.94 8.85
CA GLU A 359 7.24 -25.94 9.90
C GLU A 359 7.48 -24.92 11.02
N ASP A 360 8.73 -24.49 11.22
CA ASP A 360 9.15 -23.61 12.31
C ASP A 360 9.09 -22.12 11.95
N TRP A 361 8.75 -21.77 10.70
CA TRP A 361 8.75 -20.36 10.27
C TRP A 361 7.53 -19.59 10.78
N HIS A 362 7.78 -18.34 11.12
CA HIS A 362 6.75 -17.46 11.67
C HIS A 362 5.74 -17.02 10.59
N LYS A 363 4.46 -17.41 10.76
CA LYS A 363 3.35 -17.12 9.81
C LYS A 363 3.26 -15.63 9.41
N GLY A 364 3.51 -14.70 10.35
CA GLY A 364 3.45 -13.25 10.08
C GLY A 364 4.55 -12.71 9.16
N VAL A 365 5.61 -13.52 8.88
CA VAL A 365 6.82 -13.11 8.15
C VAL A 365 6.97 -13.84 6.82
N ILE A 366 6.37 -15.04 6.62
CA ILE A 366 6.51 -15.82 5.37
C ILE A 366 6.21 -15.02 4.10
N GLY A 367 5.25 -14.10 4.14
CA GLY A 367 4.95 -13.24 2.98
C GLY A 367 6.07 -12.24 2.64
N ILE A 368 6.87 -11.84 3.63
CA ILE A 368 8.06 -11.00 3.40
C ILE A 368 9.16 -11.85 2.77
N VAL A 369 9.36 -13.07 3.31
CA VAL A 369 10.34 -14.03 2.75
C VAL A 369 9.99 -14.38 1.30
N ALA A 370 8.70 -14.62 0.99
CA ALA A 370 8.25 -14.85 -0.39
C ALA A 370 8.61 -13.68 -1.32
N SER A 371 8.42 -12.43 -0.86
CA SER A 371 8.83 -11.25 -1.63
C SER A 371 10.35 -11.22 -1.86
N ARG A 372 11.16 -11.53 -0.81
CA ARG A 372 12.62 -11.59 -0.94
C ARG A 372 13.09 -12.64 -1.95
N LEU A 373 12.48 -13.84 -1.91
CA LEU A 373 12.80 -14.88 -2.88
C LEU A 373 12.44 -14.45 -4.31
N THR A 374 11.28 -13.83 -4.49
CA THR A 374 10.88 -13.27 -5.80
C THR A 374 11.86 -12.19 -6.28
N GLU A 375 12.34 -11.32 -5.38
CA GLU A 375 13.35 -10.30 -5.69
C GLU A 375 14.72 -10.92 -6.04
N ILE A 376 15.17 -11.94 -5.32
CA ILE A 376 16.50 -12.55 -5.49
C ILE A 376 16.56 -13.44 -6.74
N TYR A 377 15.55 -14.30 -6.92
CA TYR A 377 15.56 -15.32 -7.99
C TYR A 377 14.74 -14.93 -9.21
N TYR A 378 13.95 -13.86 -9.12
CA TYR A 378 13.01 -13.38 -10.15
C TYR A 378 12.08 -14.48 -10.66
N ARG A 379 11.38 -15.13 -9.74
CA ARG A 379 10.42 -16.22 -10.00
C ARG A 379 9.21 -16.07 -9.09
N PRO A 380 8.01 -16.51 -9.51
CA PRO A 380 6.88 -16.67 -8.58
C PRO A 380 7.30 -17.56 -7.40
N ALA A 381 7.06 -17.11 -6.18
CA ALA A 381 7.50 -17.80 -4.98
C ALA A 381 6.34 -18.02 -3.99
N VAL A 382 6.25 -19.23 -3.45
CA VAL A 382 5.32 -19.63 -2.39
C VAL A 382 6.13 -20.10 -1.19
N VAL A 383 5.93 -19.45 -0.05
CA VAL A 383 6.57 -19.81 1.22
C VAL A 383 5.50 -20.31 2.18
N LEU A 384 5.69 -21.53 2.66
CA LEU A 384 4.74 -22.25 3.50
C LEU A 384 5.33 -22.48 4.89
N THR A 385 4.47 -22.43 5.91
CA THR A 385 4.78 -22.83 7.29
C THR A 385 3.65 -23.64 7.87
N ARG A 386 3.89 -24.30 8.99
CA ARG A 386 2.87 -25.07 9.70
C ARG A 386 2.05 -24.16 10.63
N THR A 387 0.75 -24.28 10.54
CA THR A 387 -0.19 -23.66 11.48
C THR A 387 -1.18 -24.75 11.89
N GLU A 388 -1.10 -25.19 13.14
CA GLU A 388 -1.85 -26.37 13.63
C GLU A 388 -1.57 -27.60 12.76
N ASN A 389 -2.58 -28.10 12.04
CA ASN A 389 -2.49 -29.28 11.17
C ASN A 389 -2.39 -28.92 9.68
N LEU A 390 -2.26 -27.64 9.33
CA LEU A 390 -2.23 -27.17 7.95
C LEU A 390 -0.88 -26.54 7.60
N ALA A 391 -0.48 -26.67 6.34
CA ALA A 391 0.52 -25.83 5.72
C ALA A 391 -0.17 -24.54 5.29
N THR A 392 0.22 -23.41 5.88
CA THR A 392 -0.27 -22.08 5.55
C THR A 392 0.80 -21.31 4.80
N GLY A 393 0.45 -20.67 3.68
CA GLY A 393 1.41 -20.06 2.77
C GLY A 393 1.08 -18.65 2.36
N SER A 394 2.12 -17.99 1.87
CA SER A 394 2.00 -16.72 1.16
C SER A 394 2.78 -16.80 -0.16
N ALA A 395 2.11 -16.41 -1.23
CA ALA A 395 2.67 -16.35 -2.57
C ALA A 395 2.98 -14.92 -3.00
N ARG A 396 4.04 -14.77 -3.79
CA ARG A 396 4.41 -13.52 -4.46
C ARG A 396 4.77 -13.80 -5.90
N SER A 397 4.53 -12.83 -6.78
CA SER A 397 4.74 -12.97 -8.22
C SER A 397 5.76 -12.00 -8.77
N VAL A 398 6.27 -12.31 -9.95
CA VAL A 398 7.03 -11.40 -10.81
C VAL A 398 6.07 -10.53 -11.62
N SER A 399 6.59 -9.44 -12.18
CA SER A 399 5.80 -8.52 -13.00
C SER A 399 5.12 -9.24 -14.17
N GLY A 400 3.81 -9.01 -14.32
CA GLY A 400 3.00 -9.52 -15.43
C GLY A 400 2.51 -10.98 -15.29
N PHE A 401 2.96 -11.75 -14.29
CA PHE A 401 2.48 -13.11 -14.05
C PHE A 401 1.40 -13.15 -12.95
N ASP A 402 0.30 -13.83 -13.21
CA ASP A 402 -0.81 -13.97 -12.28
C ASP A 402 -0.65 -15.21 -11.38
N VAL A 403 -0.13 -14.99 -10.15
CA VAL A 403 0.08 -16.08 -9.19
C VAL A 403 -1.22 -16.63 -8.60
N TYR A 404 -2.29 -15.82 -8.59
CA TYR A 404 -3.60 -16.26 -8.10
C TYR A 404 -4.16 -17.39 -8.97
N LYS A 405 -4.11 -17.25 -10.31
CA LYS A 405 -4.53 -18.30 -11.25
C LYS A 405 -3.71 -19.57 -11.11
N ALA A 406 -2.41 -19.47 -10.84
CA ALA A 406 -1.58 -20.64 -10.60
C ALA A 406 -1.98 -21.40 -9.32
N ILE A 407 -2.36 -20.69 -8.27
CA ILE A 407 -2.88 -21.27 -7.02
C ILE A 407 -4.27 -21.85 -7.26
N GLU A 408 -5.15 -21.13 -7.94
CA GLU A 408 -6.51 -21.57 -8.27
C GLU A 408 -6.51 -22.87 -9.09
N HIS A 409 -5.54 -23.07 -9.97
CA HIS A 409 -5.35 -24.34 -10.70
C HIS A 409 -5.12 -25.54 -9.77
N CYS A 410 -4.65 -25.30 -8.56
CA CYS A 410 -4.43 -26.33 -7.54
C CYS A 410 -5.57 -26.39 -6.50
N ARG A 411 -6.74 -25.82 -6.79
CA ARG A 411 -7.85 -25.61 -5.85
C ARG A 411 -8.26 -26.86 -5.07
N ASP A 412 -8.26 -28.02 -5.73
CA ASP A 412 -8.64 -29.30 -5.13
C ASP A 412 -7.69 -29.81 -4.04
N LEU A 413 -6.49 -29.25 -3.95
CA LEU A 413 -5.49 -29.55 -2.91
C LEU A 413 -5.61 -28.57 -1.71
N LEU A 414 -6.37 -27.49 -1.84
CA LEU A 414 -6.40 -26.38 -0.89
C LEU A 414 -7.64 -26.43 0.01
N GLU A 415 -7.45 -26.06 1.27
CA GLU A 415 -8.55 -25.81 2.21
C GLU A 415 -9.10 -24.39 2.03
N ASN A 416 -8.19 -23.40 1.87
CA ASN A 416 -8.54 -22.00 1.61
C ASN A 416 -7.46 -21.34 0.73
N PHE A 417 -7.88 -20.41 -0.11
CA PHE A 417 -6.98 -19.50 -0.81
C PHE A 417 -7.70 -18.19 -1.15
N GLY A 418 -6.91 -17.12 -1.31
CA GLY A 418 -7.41 -15.81 -1.68
C GLY A 418 -6.27 -14.86 -1.98
N GLY A 419 -6.54 -13.82 -2.75
CA GLY A 419 -5.53 -12.83 -3.12
C GLY A 419 -5.79 -12.18 -4.46
N HIS A 420 -4.73 -11.69 -5.07
CA HIS A 420 -4.72 -10.96 -6.33
C HIS A 420 -3.54 -11.41 -7.20
N THR A 421 -3.43 -10.85 -8.40
CA THR A 421 -2.40 -11.17 -9.41
C THR A 421 -0.97 -11.30 -8.85
N TYR A 422 -0.55 -10.44 -7.91
CA TYR A 422 0.83 -10.38 -7.42
C TYR A 422 1.06 -10.95 -6.03
N ALA A 423 0.00 -11.20 -5.29
CA ALA A 423 0.09 -11.72 -3.92
C ALA A 423 -1.15 -12.55 -3.56
N ALA A 424 -0.93 -13.72 -2.96
CA ALA A 424 -2.01 -14.57 -2.49
C ALA A 424 -1.64 -15.27 -1.19
N GLY A 425 -2.67 -15.61 -0.40
CA GLY A 425 -2.59 -16.50 0.75
C GLY A 425 -3.24 -17.84 0.43
N LEU A 426 -2.76 -18.91 1.05
CA LEU A 426 -3.32 -20.24 0.86
C LEU A 426 -3.12 -21.12 2.10
N SER A 427 -3.95 -22.13 2.23
CA SER A 427 -3.74 -23.20 3.22
C SER A 427 -4.13 -24.55 2.63
N MET A 428 -3.43 -25.60 3.04
CA MET A 428 -3.65 -26.97 2.60
C MET A 428 -3.22 -27.96 3.69
N LYS A 429 -3.59 -29.23 3.56
CA LYS A 429 -3.01 -30.28 4.38
C LYS A 429 -1.51 -30.42 4.08
N VAL A 430 -0.70 -30.68 5.11
CA VAL A 430 0.77 -30.79 4.94
C VAL A 430 1.14 -31.88 3.93
N GLU A 431 0.38 -32.97 3.88
CA GLU A 431 0.56 -34.08 2.93
C GLU A 431 0.37 -33.68 1.46
N ASN A 432 -0.37 -32.58 1.18
CA ASN A 432 -0.60 -32.07 -0.17
C ASN A 432 0.55 -31.19 -0.70
N VAL A 433 1.47 -30.76 0.16
CA VAL A 433 2.57 -29.83 -0.23
C VAL A 433 3.41 -30.37 -1.39
N PRO A 434 3.83 -31.64 -1.46
CA PRO A 434 4.61 -32.16 -2.59
C PRO A 434 3.85 -32.09 -3.92
N GLU A 435 2.58 -32.49 -3.94
CA GLU A 435 1.76 -32.47 -5.16
C GLU A 435 1.40 -31.04 -5.57
N PHE A 436 1.12 -30.15 -4.62
CA PHE A 436 0.96 -28.72 -4.88
C PHE A 436 2.21 -28.14 -5.54
N THR A 437 3.39 -28.43 -5.01
CA THR A 437 4.68 -27.97 -5.56
C THR A 437 4.87 -28.40 -7.01
N ARG A 438 4.56 -29.65 -7.32
CA ARG A 438 4.68 -30.19 -8.69
C ARG A 438 3.70 -29.51 -9.64
N ARG A 439 2.42 -29.41 -9.27
CA ARG A 439 1.38 -28.81 -10.12
C ARG A 439 1.54 -27.31 -10.28
N PHE A 440 1.97 -26.61 -9.25
CA PHE A 440 2.25 -25.18 -9.31
C PHE A 440 3.42 -24.89 -10.26
N GLU A 441 4.51 -25.66 -10.19
CA GLU A 441 5.64 -25.56 -11.12
C GLU A 441 5.21 -25.84 -12.56
N GLU A 442 4.43 -26.91 -12.79
CA GLU A 442 3.91 -27.25 -14.12
C GLU A 442 3.06 -26.10 -14.71
N TYR A 443 2.15 -25.51 -13.91
CA TYR A 443 1.34 -24.39 -14.34
C TYR A 443 2.21 -23.16 -14.68
N VAL A 444 3.14 -22.80 -13.79
CA VAL A 444 4.02 -21.65 -14.02
C VAL A 444 4.85 -21.86 -15.28
N THR A 445 5.45 -23.03 -15.45
CA THR A 445 6.28 -23.35 -16.64
C THR A 445 5.50 -23.20 -17.95
N ASN A 446 4.23 -23.61 -17.95
CA ASN A 446 3.39 -23.57 -19.16
C ASN A 446 2.79 -22.19 -19.45
N HIS A 447 2.78 -21.25 -18.50
CA HIS A 447 2.06 -19.97 -18.63
C HIS A 447 2.96 -18.73 -18.46
N ILE A 448 4.17 -18.87 -17.92
CA ILE A 448 5.08 -17.73 -17.77
C ILE A 448 5.69 -17.36 -19.13
N LEU A 449 5.62 -16.09 -19.47
CA LEU A 449 6.16 -15.59 -20.73
C LEU A 449 7.67 -15.29 -20.61
N PRO A 450 8.45 -15.39 -21.71
CA PRO A 450 9.89 -15.12 -21.68
C PRO A 450 10.25 -13.73 -21.12
N GLU A 451 9.44 -12.72 -21.40
CA GLU A 451 9.61 -11.36 -20.88
C GLU A 451 9.39 -11.25 -19.36
N GLN A 452 8.66 -12.19 -18.76
CA GLN A 452 8.38 -12.25 -17.33
C GLN A 452 9.49 -12.99 -16.55
N THR A 453 10.50 -13.54 -17.23
CA THR A 453 11.58 -14.29 -16.59
C THR A 453 12.82 -13.47 -16.27
N ASN A 454 12.86 -12.21 -16.69
CA ASN A 454 13.98 -11.30 -16.48
C ASN A 454 13.51 -9.97 -15.90
N ALA A 455 14.18 -9.51 -14.86
CA ALA A 455 13.94 -8.19 -14.30
C ALA A 455 14.24 -7.11 -15.35
N THR A 456 13.34 -6.15 -15.50
CA THR A 456 13.47 -5.07 -16.46
C THR A 456 13.55 -3.73 -15.73
N ILE A 457 14.52 -2.88 -16.11
CA ILE A 457 14.56 -1.48 -15.71
C ILE A 457 13.95 -0.67 -16.86
N GLN A 458 12.81 -0.04 -16.58
CA GLN A 458 12.21 0.91 -17.50
C GLN A 458 12.96 2.23 -17.41
N ILE A 459 13.45 2.73 -18.56
CA ILE A 459 14.13 4.02 -18.68
C ILE A 459 13.12 5.02 -19.25
N ASP A 460 12.83 6.07 -18.51
CA ASP A 460 11.84 7.07 -18.89
C ASP A 460 12.40 8.06 -19.92
N ALA A 461 13.66 8.46 -19.76
CA ALA A 461 14.30 9.36 -20.74
C ALA A 461 15.83 9.21 -20.75
N GLN A 462 16.41 9.58 -21.89
CA GLN A 462 17.86 9.80 -22.01
C GLN A 462 18.17 11.26 -21.63
N LEU A 463 19.20 11.45 -20.80
CA LEU A 463 19.72 12.76 -20.40
C LEU A 463 21.21 12.84 -20.72
N ASP A 464 21.67 13.99 -21.21
CA ASP A 464 23.07 14.37 -21.17
C ASP A 464 23.39 15.05 -19.84
N PHE A 465 24.63 14.96 -19.33
CA PHE A 465 25.01 15.61 -18.06
C PHE A 465 24.75 17.12 -18.05
N ARG A 466 24.86 17.80 -19.21
CA ARG A 466 24.53 19.22 -19.36
C ARG A 466 23.06 19.58 -19.13
N ASP A 467 22.15 18.61 -19.27
CA ASP A 467 20.71 18.80 -19.06
C ASP A 467 20.34 18.76 -17.56
N ILE A 468 21.23 18.19 -16.74
CA ILE A 468 21.07 18.07 -15.28
C ILE A 468 21.43 19.40 -14.61
N THR A 469 20.59 20.40 -14.78
CA THR A 469 20.76 21.73 -14.20
C THR A 469 20.02 21.85 -12.86
N PRO A 470 20.38 22.84 -12.00
CA PRO A 470 19.60 23.15 -10.80
C PRO A 470 18.10 23.36 -11.11
N LYS A 471 17.80 24.08 -12.22
CA LYS A 471 16.42 24.29 -12.67
C LYS A 471 15.71 22.98 -12.99
N PHE A 472 16.36 22.08 -13.74
CA PHE A 472 15.80 20.75 -14.05
C PHE A 472 15.48 19.97 -12.76
N PHE A 473 16.39 19.98 -11.80
CA PHE A 473 16.18 19.31 -10.52
C PHE A 473 15.01 19.92 -9.72
N PHE A 474 14.89 21.24 -9.66
CA PHE A 474 13.78 21.90 -8.98
C PHE A 474 12.44 21.65 -9.68
N ASP A 475 12.42 21.62 -11.01
CA ASP A 475 11.22 21.30 -11.76
C ASP A 475 10.82 19.81 -11.56
N LEU A 476 11.79 18.89 -11.53
CA LEU A 476 11.55 17.48 -11.22
C LEU A 476 10.99 17.29 -9.79
N LYS A 477 11.45 18.07 -8.82
CA LYS A 477 10.90 18.02 -7.45
C LYS A 477 9.40 18.32 -7.39
N LYS A 478 8.83 19.08 -8.33
CA LYS A 478 7.40 19.39 -8.40
C LYS A 478 6.53 18.16 -8.70
N PHE A 479 7.13 17.08 -9.22
CA PHE A 479 6.44 15.80 -9.43
C PHE A 479 6.10 15.06 -8.13
N ASN A 480 6.75 15.40 -7.00
CA ASN A 480 6.39 14.83 -5.71
C ASN A 480 4.92 15.11 -5.33
N PRO A 481 4.28 14.19 -4.60
CA PRO A 481 4.78 12.90 -4.12
C PRO A 481 4.89 11.85 -5.23
N PHE A 482 5.97 11.05 -5.20
CA PHE A 482 6.15 9.89 -6.08
C PHE A 482 5.54 8.63 -5.46
N GLY A 483 5.09 7.71 -6.30
CA GLY A 483 4.52 6.41 -5.94
C GLY A 483 3.97 5.70 -7.19
N PRO A 484 3.10 4.69 -7.05
CA PRO A 484 2.49 4.02 -8.20
C PRO A 484 1.83 5.02 -9.16
N GLU A 485 1.93 4.77 -10.46
CA GLU A 485 1.50 5.62 -11.59
C GLU A 485 2.17 7.01 -11.67
N ASN A 486 2.83 7.44 -10.62
CA ASN A 486 3.74 8.59 -10.62
C ASN A 486 5.12 8.16 -10.11
N HIS A 487 5.72 7.18 -10.78
CA HIS A 487 7.02 6.64 -10.39
C HIS A 487 8.13 7.70 -10.45
N LYS A 488 9.11 7.54 -9.56
CA LYS A 488 10.33 8.31 -9.64
C LYS A 488 11.04 7.96 -10.96
N PRO A 489 11.29 8.93 -11.85
CA PRO A 489 11.81 8.61 -13.17
C PRO A 489 13.24 8.09 -13.12
N VAL A 490 13.53 7.17 -14.03
CA VAL A 490 14.85 6.59 -14.28
C VAL A 490 15.40 7.20 -15.56
N PHE A 491 16.56 7.81 -15.46
CA PHE A 491 17.25 8.42 -16.59
C PHE A 491 18.49 7.61 -16.98
N ALA A 492 18.79 7.56 -18.27
CA ALA A 492 20.03 6.98 -18.80
C ALA A 492 20.91 8.05 -19.46
N THR A 493 22.18 8.02 -19.16
CA THR A 493 23.22 8.77 -19.89
C THR A 493 24.12 7.78 -20.60
N LEU A 494 24.31 7.95 -21.90
CA LEU A 494 25.10 7.06 -22.73
C LEU A 494 26.49 7.65 -23.01
N ASN A 495 27.45 6.77 -23.36
CA ASN A 495 28.81 7.16 -23.72
C ASN A 495 29.52 7.97 -22.61
N VAL A 496 29.39 7.49 -21.38
CA VAL A 496 30.09 8.04 -20.22
C VAL A 496 31.40 7.31 -19.99
N TYR A 497 32.39 8.01 -19.44
CA TYR A 497 33.72 7.49 -19.16
C TYR A 497 34.06 7.78 -17.70
N ASP A 498 34.86 6.90 -17.10
CA ASP A 498 35.45 7.18 -15.79
C ASP A 498 36.48 8.31 -15.92
N TYR A 499 36.37 9.33 -15.09
CA TYR A 499 37.33 10.42 -15.05
C TYR A 499 38.70 10.00 -14.48
N GLY A 500 38.81 8.80 -13.91
CA GLY A 500 40.02 8.25 -13.29
C GLY A 500 40.13 8.52 -11.78
N THR A 501 39.11 9.10 -11.17
CA THR A 501 39.03 9.38 -9.73
C THR A 501 37.98 8.54 -8.99
N SER A 502 37.36 7.59 -9.69
CA SER A 502 36.43 6.61 -9.11
C SER A 502 37.12 5.77 -8.04
N LYS A 503 36.45 5.51 -6.93
CA LYS A 503 37.03 4.78 -5.81
C LYS A 503 36.03 3.95 -5.05
N VAL A 504 36.52 2.86 -4.47
CA VAL A 504 35.74 2.07 -3.51
C VAL A 504 35.66 2.84 -2.19
N VAL A 505 34.50 2.89 -1.58
CA VAL A 505 34.18 3.61 -0.35
C VAL A 505 33.28 2.76 0.56
N GLY A 506 33.06 3.21 1.79
CA GLY A 506 32.36 2.48 2.82
C GLY A 506 33.32 1.85 3.83
N ARG A 507 32.81 1.51 5.02
CA ARG A 507 33.63 0.95 6.11
C ARG A 507 34.20 -0.42 5.71
N ASP A 508 33.38 -1.22 5.01
CA ASP A 508 33.73 -2.58 4.56
C ASP A 508 33.97 -2.64 3.04
N GLN A 509 34.27 -1.48 2.41
CA GLN A 509 34.52 -1.34 0.96
C GLN A 509 33.37 -1.86 0.07
N GLU A 510 32.16 -1.76 0.56
CA GLU A 510 30.94 -2.30 -0.08
C GLU A 510 30.30 -1.37 -1.13
N HIS A 511 30.85 -0.15 -1.30
CA HIS A 511 30.33 0.84 -2.23
C HIS A 511 31.40 1.32 -3.20
N ILE A 512 30.98 1.71 -4.41
CA ILE A 512 31.83 2.39 -5.39
C ILE A 512 31.31 3.82 -5.58
N LYS A 513 32.18 4.81 -5.41
CA LYS A 513 31.94 6.19 -5.81
C LYS A 513 32.51 6.38 -7.22
N LEU A 514 31.63 6.49 -8.23
CA LEU A 514 32.01 6.75 -9.60
C LEU A 514 32.09 8.26 -9.86
N GLU A 515 33.08 8.70 -10.60
CA GLU A 515 33.17 10.05 -11.16
C GLU A 515 33.18 9.93 -12.66
N LEU A 516 32.02 10.27 -13.27
CA LEU A 516 31.78 10.04 -14.68
C LEU A 516 31.77 11.34 -15.47
N VAL A 517 32.32 11.31 -16.69
CA VAL A 517 32.33 12.40 -17.66
C VAL A 517 31.77 11.93 -19.00
N ASP A 518 31.17 12.84 -19.76
CA ASP A 518 30.81 12.64 -21.15
C ASP A 518 31.90 13.16 -22.10
N LYS A 519 31.74 12.88 -23.39
CA LYS A 519 32.70 13.29 -24.43
C LYS A 519 32.95 14.81 -24.48
N SER A 520 32.03 15.65 -23.99
CA SER A 520 32.16 17.10 -24.05
C SER A 520 33.24 17.65 -23.10
N ARG A 521 33.65 16.88 -22.07
CA ARG A 521 34.66 17.25 -21.10
C ARG A 521 36.03 16.58 -21.32
N THR A 522 36.14 15.66 -22.30
CA THR A 522 37.44 15.04 -22.63
C THR A 522 38.30 15.87 -23.60
N THR A 523 37.81 17.06 -24.01
CA THR A 523 38.49 17.94 -25.00
C THR A 523 38.89 19.31 -24.43
N SER A 524 39.10 19.43 -23.14
CA SER A 524 39.65 20.67 -22.55
C SER A 524 40.96 20.44 -21.81
#